data_4bd21fd5a88e925e2d497b1b720b4948
#
_entry.id   4bd21fd5a88e925e2d497b1b720b4948
#
_cell.length_a   1.000
_cell.length_b   1.000
_cell.length_c   1.000
_cell.angle_alpha   90.00
_cell.angle_beta   90.00
_cell.angle_gamma   90.00
#
_symmetry.space_group_name_H-M   'P 1'
#
loop_
_entity.id
_entity.type
_entity.pdbx_description
1 polymer ?
#
loop_
_entity_poly.entity_id
_entity_poly.type
_entity_poly.pdbx_seq_one_letter_code
_entity_poly.pdbx_strand_id
1 'polypeptide(L)'
;MYKKICVTNWALAAHPFEEQIARVLDVKPDMLILREKDLSESEYEKLAAPINTLCENTQTQLILHSYPGVARNLGISAIHMPLAKFVALSEEEKAQFTVKGVSVHSVEDAILAERAGATYVTAGHIYATDCKK
;
A
#
# COMPACT_ATOMS: atom_id res chain seq x y z
N MET A 1 -15.84 -6.01 13.27
CA MET A 1 -15.56 -6.54 11.93
C MET A 1 -14.17 -6.13 11.48
N TYR A 2 -13.42 -7.05 10.93
CA TYR A 2 -12.06 -6.77 10.50
C TYR A 2 -11.98 -6.78 8.98
N LYS A 3 -10.91 -6.19 8.45
CA LYS A 3 -10.66 -6.13 7.02
C LYS A 3 -9.52 -7.04 6.64
N LYS A 4 -9.61 -7.59 5.44
CA LYS A 4 -8.52 -8.39 4.88
C LYS A 4 -7.60 -7.46 4.12
N ILE A 5 -6.32 -7.49 4.47
CA ILE A 5 -5.31 -6.67 3.82
C ILE A 5 -4.23 -7.59 3.29
N CYS A 6 -3.98 -7.53 1.99
CA CYS A 6 -2.92 -8.29 1.37
C CYS A 6 -1.78 -7.36 0.99
N VAL A 7 -0.56 -7.78 1.27
CA VAL A 7 0.64 -7.00 0.94
C VAL A 7 1.46 -7.80 -0.05
N THR A 8 1.81 -7.19 -1.18
CA THR A 8 2.62 -7.88 -2.17
C THR A 8 4.08 -7.90 -1.75
N ASN A 9 4.77 -8.93 -2.22
CA ASN A 9 6.21 -9.03 -2.10
C ASN A 9 6.65 -10.09 -3.10
N TRP A 10 6.34 -9.84 -4.37
CA TRP A 10 6.44 -10.88 -5.38
C TRP A 10 7.50 -10.64 -6.42
N ALA A 11 8.46 -9.76 -6.12
CA ALA A 11 9.54 -9.50 -7.06
C ALA A 11 10.28 -10.77 -7.45
N LEU A 12 10.28 -11.76 -6.58
CA LEU A 12 10.96 -13.03 -6.82
C LEU A 12 10.00 -14.14 -7.25
N ALA A 13 8.74 -13.83 -7.50
CA ALA A 13 7.76 -14.84 -7.86
C ALA A 13 8.10 -15.44 -9.23
N ALA A 14 7.86 -16.75 -9.37
CA ALA A 14 8.12 -17.44 -10.60
C ALA A 14 7.00 -17.25 -11.63
N HIS A 15 5.87 -16.75 -11.22
CA HIS A 15 4.70 -16.57 -12.08
C HIS A 15 4.54 -15.12 -12.48
N PRO A 16 3.85 -14.84 -13.61
CA PRO A 16 3.56 -13.46 -13.97
C PRO A 16 2.87 -12.73 -12.84
N PHE A 17 3.33 -11.52 -12.58
CA PHE A 17 2.84 -10.74 -11.45
C PHE A 17 1.34 -10.47 -11.54
N GLU A 18 0.87 -10.11 -12.75
CA GLU A 18 -0.54 -9.82 -12.94
C GLU A 18 -1.43 -11.03 -12.69
N GLU A 19 -0.92 -12.21 -13.01
CA GLU A 19 -1.65 -13.44 -12.75
C GLU A 19 -1.79 -13.69 -11.24
N GLN A 20 -0.73 -13.41 -10.49
CA GLN A 20 -0.77 -13.53 -9.04
C GLN A 20 -1.76 -12.54 -8.44
N ILE A 21 -1.78 -11.33 -8.95
CA ILE A 21 -2.73 -10.32 -8.48
C ILE A 21 -4.16 -10.79 -8.75
N ALA A 22 -4.43 -11.32 -9.93
CA ALA A 22 -5.78 -11.80 -10.26
C ALA A 22 -6.23 -12.86 -9.27
N ARG A 23 -5.33 -13.76 -8.89
CA ARG A 23 -5.66 -14.81 -7.91
C ARG A 23 -5.98 -14.23 -6.54
N VAL A 24 -5.22 -13.23 -6.13
CA VAL A 24 -5.47 -12.58 -4.85
C VAL A 24 -6.82 -11.88 -4.87
N LEU A 25 -7.15 -11.22 -5.97
CA LEU A 25 -8.42 -10.52 -6.07
C LEU A 25 -9.62 -11.46 -6.02
N ASP A 26 -9.43 -12.74 -6.37
CA ASP A 26 -10.49 -13.74 -6.27
C ASP A 26 -10.92 -13.97 -4.83
N VAL A 27 -10.05 -13.77 -3.85
CA VAL A 27 -10.43 -13.92 -2.44
C VAL A 27 -11.01 -12.63 -1.87
N LYS A 28 -11.15 -11.60 -2.70
CA LYS A 28 -11.81 -10.34 -2.37
C LYS A 28 -11.27 -9.68 -1.12
N PRO A 29 -9.97 -9.37 -1.08
CA PRO A 29 -9.45 -8.61 0.07
C PRO A 29 -10.03 -7.20 0.04
N ASP A 30 -10.11 -6.57 1.19
CA ASP A 30 -10.57 -5.19 1.27
C ASP A 30 -9.51 -4.23 0.73
N MET A 31 -8.26 -4.54 0.97
CA MET A 31 -7.14 -3.69 0.54
C MET A 31 -6.01 -4.54 0.00
N LEU A 32 -5.33 -4.00 -0.99
CA LEU A 32 -4.13 -4.61 -1.54
C LEU A 32 -3.03 -3.56 -1.52
N ILE A 33 -1.97 -3.81 -0.73
CA ILE A 33 -0.83 -2.91 -0.67
C ILE A 33 0.23 -3.41 -1.63
N LEU A 34 0.55 -2.61 -2.63
CA LEU A 34 1.56 -2.96 -3.63
C LEU A 34 2.92 -2.51 -3.11
N ARG A 35 3.64 -3.45 -2.48
CA ARG A 35 4.92 -3.17 -1.84
C ARG A 35 6.03 -3.92 -2.55
N GLU A 36 6.68 -3.23 -3.49
CA GLU A 36 7.78 -3.79 -4.27
C GLU A 36 8.99 -2.89 -4.13
N LYS A 37 9.76 -3.10 -3.08
CA LYS A 37 10.83 -2.20 -2.66
C LYS A 37 12.01 -2.15 -3.62
N ASP A 38 12.20 -3.19 -4.40
CA ASP A 38 13.36 -3.31 -5.25
C ASP A 38 13.21 -2.62 -6.59
N LEU A 39 12.06 -2.04 -6.86
CA LEU A 39 11.80 -1.36 -8.12
C LEU A 39 12.09 0.13 -8.00
N SER A 40 12.61 0.71 -9.08
CA SER A 40 12.70 2.18 -9.16
C SER A 40 11.28 2.74 -9.27
N GLU A 41 11.17 4.05 -9.08
CA GLU A 41 9.86 4.71 -9.17
C GLU A 41 9.21 4.46 -10.53
N SER A 42 10.01 4.58 -11.60
CA SER A 42 9.52 4.37 -12.95
C SER A 42 9.07 2.93 -13.18
N GLU A 43 9.84 1.96 -12.69
CA GLU A 43 9.46 0.56 -12.79
C GLU A 43 8.21 0.26 -11.98
N TYR A 44 8.12 0.87 -10.81
CA TYR A 44 6.96 0.71 -9.94
C TYR A 44 5.70 1.24 -10.61
N GLU A 45 5.79 2.39 -11.27
CA GLU A 45 4.64 2.96 -11.95
C GLU A 45 4.18 2.04 -13.10
N LYS A 46 5.12 1.49 -13.85
CA LYS A 46 4.78 0.57 -14.94
C LYS A 46 4.09 -0.68 -14.43
N LEU A 47 4.49 -1.14 -13.25
CA LEU A 47 3.85 -2.29 -12.63
C LEU A 47 2.48 -1.93 -12.08
N ALA A 48 2.36 -0.78 -11.47
CA ALA A 48 1.13 -0.38 -10.78
C ALA A 48 -0.02 -0.08 -11.72
N ALA A 49 0.27 0.45 -12.90
CA ALA A 49 -0.78 0.87 -13.82
C ALA A 49 -1.72 -0.28 -14.21
N PRO A 50 -1.23 -1.45 -14.69
CA PRO A 50 -2.16 -2.55 -15.00
C PRO A 50 -2.81 -3.12 -13.74
N ILE A 51 -2.12 -3.11 -12.59
CA ILE A 51 -2.70 -3.59 -11.35
C ILE A 51 -3.88 -2.70 -10.93
N ASN A 52 -3.72 -1.39 -11.10
CA ASN A 52 -4.80 -0.45 -10.81
C ASN A 52 -6.03 -0.76 -11.65
N THR A 53 -5.82 -1.06 -12.93
CA THR A 53 -6.93 -1.42 -13.82
C THR A 53 -7.64 -2.68 -13.34
N LEU A 54 -6.87 -3.67 -12.92
CA LEU A 54 -7.47 -4.91 -12.39
C LEU A 54 -8.29 -4.64 -11.16
N CYS A 55 -7.79 -3.80 -10.26
CA CYS A 55 -8.49 -3.50 -9.00
C CYS A 55 -9.75 -2.66 -9.24
N GLU A 56 -9.77 -1.84 -10.27
CA GLU A 56 -10.94 -1.00 -10.57
C GLU A 56 -12.18 -1.81 -10.85
N ASN A 57 -12.01 -3.04 -11.29
CA ASN A 57 -13.14 -3.92 -11.59
C ASN A 57 -13.56 -4.73 -10.37
N THR A 58 -13.00 -4.45 -9.20
CA THR A 58 -13.28 -5.18 -7.98
C THR A 58 -13.60 -4.20 -6.87
N GLN A 59 -13.92 -4.73 -5.69
CA GLN A 59 -14.13 -3.91 -4.50
C GLN A 59 -12.85 -3.71 -3.70
N THR A 60 -11.74 -4.29 -4.15
CA THR A 60 -10.47 -4.17 -3.46
C THR A 60 -9.86 -2.80 -3.72
N GLN A 61 -9.47 -2.12 -2.64
CA GLN A 61 -8.80 -0.84 -2.77
C GLN A 61 -7.30 -1.07 -2.93
N LEU A 62 -6.74 -0.53 -4.01
CA LEU A 62 -5.30 -0.59 -4.23
C LEU A 62 -4.63 0.52 -3.47
N ILE A 63 -3.61 0.17 -2.70
CA ILE A 63 -2.81 1.12 -1.92
C ILE A 63 -1.38 1.02 -2.41
N LEU A 64 -0.81 2.14 -2.84
CA LEU A 64 0.57 2.16 -3.29
C LEU A 64 1.50 2.40 -2.12
N HIS A 65 2.71 1.83 -2.19
CA HIS A 65 3.70 1.93 -1.14
C HIS A 65 4.82 2.87 -1.56
N SER A 66 4.99 3.95 -0.83
CA SER A 66 6.16 4.82 -0.85
C SER A 66 6.37 5.73 -2.06
N TYR A 67 5.52 5.72 -3.05
CA TYR A 67 5.71 6.58 -4.22
C TYR A 67 4.48 7.47 -4.44
N PRO A 68 4.36 8.58 -3.67
CA PRO A 68 3.18 9.44 -3.81
C PRO A 68 3.03 10.05 -5.21
N GLY A 69 4.15 10.29 -5.91
CA GLY A 69 4.07 10.79 -7.27
C GLY A 69 3.41 9.83 -8.23
N VAL A 70 3.69 8.53 -8.05
CA VAL A 70 3.06 7.49 -8.87
C VAL A 70 1.56 7.44 -8.59
N ALA A 71 1.19 7.51 -7.30
CA ALA A 71 -0.21 7.50 -6.92
C ALA A 71 -0.96 8.67 -7.58
N ARG A 72 -0.35 9.84 -7.56
CA ARG A 72 -0.95 11.02 -8.17
C ARG A 72 -1.12 10.84 -9.67
N ASN A 73 -0.11 10.31 -10.34
CA ASN A 73 -0.15 10.09 -11.78
C ASN A 73 -1.23 9.10 -12.19
N LEU A 74 -1.49 8.10 -11.33
CA LEU A 74 -2.48 7.06 -11.62
C LEU A 74 -3.86 7.38 -11.04
N GLY A 75 -4.00 8.51 -10.34
CA GLY A 75 -5.27 8.87 -9.75
C GLY A 75 -5.66 8.03 -8.54
N ILE A 76 -4.67 7.47 -7.85
CA ILE A 76 -4.92 6.63 -6.68
C ILE A 76 -4.81 7.50 -5.42
N SER A 77 -5.83 7.44 -4.56
CA SER A 77 -5.90 8.29 -3.38
C SER A 77 -5.55 7.54 -2.09
N ALA A 78 -4.89 6.41 -2.20
CA ALA A 78 -4.50 5.61 -1.05
C ALA A 78 -3.01 5.33 -1.10
N ILE A 79 -2.31 5.57 0.01
CA ILE A 79 -0.87 5.37 0.09
C ILE A 79 -0.49 4.78 1.43
N HIS A 80 0.60 4.00 1.44
CA HIS A 80 1.16 3.42 2.65
C HIS A 80 2.66 3.71 2.65
N MET A 81 3.20 4.19 3.78
CA MET A 81 4.59 4.60 3.85
C MET A 81 5.20 4.25 5.19
N PRO A 82 6.53 4.08 5.23
CA PRO A 82 7.22 4.07 6.53
C PRO A 82 7.02 5.42 7.22
N LEU A 83 7.07 5.40 8.55
CA LEU A 83 6.81 6.60 9.34
C LEU A 83 7.70 7.77 8.94
N ALA A 84 8.99 7.52 8.76
CA ALA A 84 9.93 8.60 8.45
C ALA A 84 9.56 9.31 7.15
N LYS A 85 9.12 8.57 6.16
CA LYS A 85 8.71 9.17 4.89
C LYS A 85 7.38 9.89 5.01
N PHE A 86 6.48 9.34 5.83
CA PHE A 86 5.16 9.94 6.00
C PHE A 86 5.25 11.30 6.67
N VAL A 87 6.04 11.41 7.74
CA VAL A 87 6.16 12.67 8.44
C VAL A 87 6.89 13.72 7.61
N ALA A 88 7.64 13.29 6.60
CA ALA A 88 8.33 14.23 5.72
C ALA A 88 7.43 14.83 4.65
N LEU A 89 6.23 14.29 4.45
CA LEU A 89 5.29 14.83 3.46
C LEU A 89 4.75 16.16 3.93
N SER A 90 4.53 17.07 2.98
CA SER A 90 3.88 18.34 3.29
C SER A 90 2.39 18.09 3.55
N GLU A 91 1.72 19.06 4.17
CA GLU A 91 0.29 18.95 4.39
C GLU A 91 -0.48 18.90 3.08
N GLU A 92 0.02 19.61 2.07
CA GLU A 92 -0.61 19.57 0.76
C GLU A 92 -0.54 18.19 0.13
N GLU A 93 0.62 17.52 0.26
CA GLU A 93 0.76 16.17 -0.25
C GLU A 93 -0.15 15.20 0.48
N LYS A 94 -0.21 15.33 1.80
CA LYS A 94 -1.09 14.47 2.61
C LYS A 94 -2.55 14.65 2.24
N ALA A 95 -2.94 15.88 1.92
CA ALA A 95 -4.33 16.19 1.61
C ALA A 95 -4.80 15.52 0.32
N GLN A 96 -3.88 15.07 -0.52
CA GLN A 96 -4.25 14.38 -1.76
C GLN A 96 -4.70 12.95 -1.53
N PHE A 97 -4.47 12.41 -0.34
CA PHE A 97 -4.79 11.02 -0.05
C PHE A 97 -5.91 10.93 0.97
N THR A 98 -6.91 10.10 0.67
CA THR A 98 -7.99 9.82 1.61
C THR A 98 -7.64 8.65 2.53
N VAL A 99 -6.76 7.77 2.09
CA VAL A 99 -6.28 6.65 2.89
C VAL A 99 -4.77 6.80 3.04
N LYS A 100 -4.31 6.92 4.28
CA LYS A 100 -2.89 7.11 4.59
C LYS A 100 -2.48 6.08 5.63
N GLY A 101 -1.77 5.05 5.19
CA GLY A 101 -1.28 4.01 6.06
C GLY A 101 0.17 4.23 6.41
N VAL A 102 0.55 3.87 7.61
CA VAL A 102 1.92 4.06 8.09
C VAL A 102 2.39 2.82 8.82
N SER A 103 3.59 2.37 8.49
CA SER A 103 4.23 1.27 9.20
C SER A 103 4.91 1.80 10.44
N VAL A 104 4.63 1.18 11.57
CA VAL A 104 5.18 1.60 12.87
C VAL A 104 5.79 0.38 13.57
N HIS A 105 6.68 0.63 14.51
CA HIS A 105 7.37 -0.43 15.25
C HIS A 105 7.30 -0.24 16.75
N SER A 106 6.58 0.77 17.22
CA SER A 106 6.44 1.04 18.64
C SER A 106 5.16 1.82 18.89
N VAL A 107 4.77 1.90 20.16
CA VAL A 107 3.60 2.71 20.54
C VAL A 107 3.86 4.19 20.26
N GLU A 108 5.07 4.65 20.51
CA GLU A 108 5.43 6.04 20.24
C GLU A 108 5.29 6.35 18.74
N ASP A 109 5.73 5.44 17.89
CA ASP A 109 5.58 5.61 16.46
C ASP A 109 4.11 5.71 16.06
N ALA A 110 3.27 4.88 16.67
CA ALA A 110 1.84 4.88 16.36
C ALA A 110 1.21 6.23 16.72
N ILE A 111 1.61 6.78 17.85
CA ILE A 111 1.11 8.09 18.28
C ILE A 111 1.56 9.17 17.30
N LEU A 112 2.82 9.15 16.90
CA LEU A 112 3.33 10.11 15.92
C LEU A 112 2.61 10.01 14.60
N ALA A 113 2.36 8.78 14.14
CA ALA A 113 1.65 8.56 12.87
C ALA A 113 0.24 9.13 12.95
N GLU A 114 -0.45 8.87 14.05
CA GLU A 114 -1.80 9.38 14.21
C GLU A 114 -1.83 10.90 14.20
N ARG A 115 -0.91 11.53 14.93
CA ARG A 115 -0.82 12.98 14.99
C ARG A 115 -0.46 13.58 13.63
N ALA A 116 0.29 12.84 12.83
CA ALA A 116 0.68 13.30 11.49
C ALA A 116 -0.43 13.10 10.46
N GLY A 117 -1.53 12.46 10.82
CA GLY A 117 -2.68 12.34 9.94
C GLY A 117 -2.90 10.96 9.32
N ALA A 118 -2.25 9.93 9.85
CA ALA A 118 -2.46 8.57 9.34
C ALA A 118 -3.90 8.13 9.58
N THR A 119 -4.46 7.42 8.62
CA THR A 119 -5.81 6.87 8.77
C THR A 119 -5.78 5.45 9.32
N TYR A 120 -4.63 4.77 9.20
CA TYR A 120 -4.42 3.49 9.86
C TYR A 120 -2.91 3.25 9.99
N VAL A 121 -2.55 2.33 10.88
CA VAL A 121 -1.15 1.94 11.04
C VAL A 121 -1.03 0.43 10.98
N THR A 122 0.17 -0.05 10.58
CA THR A 122 0.50 -1.46 10.68
C THR A 122 1.66 -1.59 11.65
N ALA A 123 1.52 -2.50 12.62
CA ALA A 123 2.54 -2.71 13.64
C ALA A 123 3.43 -3.87 13.20
N GLY A 124 4.63 -3.54 12.76
CA GLY A 124 5.58 -4.54 12.32
C GLY A 124 6.09 -5.38 13.46
N HIS A 125 6.41 -6.64 13.14
CA HIS A 125 7.03 -7.59 14.07
C HIS A 125 6.17 -8.02 15.25
N ILE A 126 4.95 -7.54 15.36
CA ILE A 126 4.07 -7.96 16.43
C ILE A 126 3.25 -9.15 16.01
N TYR A 127 2.68 -9.10 14.82
CA TYR A 127 1.88 -10.19 14.28
C TYR A 127 2.16 -10.41 12.82
N ALA A 128 2.08 -11.65 12.39
CA ALA A 128 2.12 -11.99 10.98
C ALA A 128 0.69 -12.37 10.57
N THR A 129 -0.16 -11.40 10.37
CA THR A 129 -1.57 -11.63 10.15
C THR A 129 -2.04 -11.29 8.75
N ASP A 130 -1.16 -10.92 7.90
CA ASP A 130 -1.54 -10.50 6.56
C ASP A 130 -1.69 -11.70 5.64
N CYS A 131 -2.07 -11.42 4.40
CA CYS A 131 -2.27 -12.45 3.38
C CYS A 131 -0.98 -12.79 2.69
N LYS A 132 0.03 -13.12 3.41
CA LYS A 132 1.30 -13.48 2.83
C LYS A 132 1.19 -14.77 2.06
N LYS A 133 1.74 -14.77 0.89
CA LYS A 133 1.73 -15.95 0.05
C LYS A 133 3.13 -16.20 -0.46
#